data_aa965ef302236b240c6297aaf3d0928e
#
_entry.id   aa965ef302236b240c6297aaf3d0928e
#
_cell.length_a   1.000
_cell.length_b   1.000
_cell.length_c   1.000
_cell.angle_alpha   90.00
_cell.angle_beta   90.00
_cell.angle_gamma   90.00
#
_symmetry.space_group_name_H-M   'P 1'
#
loop_
_entity.id
_entity.type
_entity.pdbx_description
1 polymer ?
#
loop_
_entity_poly.entity_id
_entity_poly.type
_entity_poly.pdbx_seq_one_letter_code
_entity_poly.pdbx_strand_id
1 'polypeptide(L)'
;MLCISTFALSQSASQKADGQKPVGQQTPAQLAFARLKTLAGTWKGEAAMGPGMKAPVRVSLRVTSGGAAILHEMVPEGRSDDPSIGDDDPVTMLYVDSDRLMLTHYCDSGKNRPRMVGKLSPDGNKVEFDILDVSGSNADGHMHQAVFTIIDANHHTEDWTYMSPDDKPTQAHIDLARAR
;
A
#
# COMPACT_ATOMS: atom_id res chain seq x y z
N MET A 1 75.27 5.22 32.01
CA MET A 1 74.37 4.22 31.51
C MET A 1 72.93 4.68 31.85
N LEU A 2 72.29 5.35 30.92
CA LEU A 2 70.90 5.89 31.11
C LEU A 2 69.93 4.92 30.48
N CYS A 3 69.02 4.33 31.25
CA CYS A 3 67.88 3.60 30.76
C CYS A 3 66.68 4.55 30.53
N ILE A 4 66.29 4.71 29.29
CA ILE A 4 65.09 5.45 28.91
C ILE A 4 63.94 4.43 28.75
N SER A 5 62.96 4.49 29.68
CA SER A 5 61.71 3.68 29.59
C SER A 5 60.68 4.44 28.77
N THR A 6 60.29 3.91 27.61
CA THR A 6 59.21 4.43 26.80
C THR A 6 57.87 3.87 27.27
N PHE A 7 56.98 4.74 27.73
CA PHE A 7 55.57 4.42 27.99
C PHE A 7 54.78 4.44 26.67
N ALA A 8 54.24 3.30 26.31
CA ALA A 8 53.29 3.20 25.23
C ALA A 8 51.85 3.49 25.72
N LEU A 9 51.25 4.59 25.28
CA LEU A 9 49.83 4.86 25.48
C LEU A 9 49.02 4.00 24.50
N SER A 10 48.26 3.05 25.05
CA SER A 10 47.27 2.31 24.31
C SER A 10 46.00 3.15 24.20
N GLN A 11 45.69 3.66 23.00
CA GLN A 11 44.40 4.26 22.68
C GLN A 11 43.39 3.17 22.36
N SER A 12 42.44 2.95 23.26
CA SER A 12 41.26 2.12 23.05
C SER A 12 40.28 2.90 22.19
N ALA A 13 40.21 2.57 20.89
CA ALA A 13 39.19 3.05 20.00
C ALA A 13 37.89 2.30 20.31
N SER A 14 36.91 2.98 20.89
CA SER A 14 35.55 2.50 21.06
C SER A 14 34.89 2.44 19.69
N GLN A 15 34.86 1.28 19.06
CA GLN A 15 34.04 1.04 17.87
C GLN A 15 32.54 1.03 18.29
N LYS A 16 31.80 2.07 17.87
CA LYS A 16 30.35 2.01 17.86
C LYS A 16 29.93 0.83 16.98
N ALA A 17 29.28 -0.15 17.58
CA ALA A 17 28.63 -1.21 16.86
C ALA A 17 27.48 -0.59 16.06
N ASP A 18 27.67 -0.38 14.76
CA ASP A 18 26.59 -0.16 13.82
C ASP A 18 25.69 -1.38 13.88
N GLY A 19 24.42 -1.17 14.27
CA GLY A 19 23.40 -2.21 14.40
C GLY A 19 23.03 -2.79 13.04
N GLN A 20 23.92 -3.61 12.49
CA GLN A 20 23.67 -4.35 11.26
C GLN A 20 22.58 -5.38 11.54
N LYS A 21 21.36 -5.15 11.01
CA LYS A 21 20.28 -6.13 11.05
C LYS A 21 20.78 -7.48 10.50
N PRO A 22 20.41 -8.61 11.11
CA PRO A 22 20.77 -9.93 10.60
C PRO A 22 20.36 -10.05 9.14
N VAL A 23 21.28 -10.42 8.27
CA VAL A 23 21.01 -10.74 6.86
C VAL A 23 20.09 -11.94 6.82
N GLY A 24 18.81 -11.73 6.42
CA GLY A 24 17.83 -12.81 6.24
C GLY A 24 16.44 -12.58 6.86
N GLN A 25 16.27 -11.62 7.79
CA GLN A 25 14.95 -11.38 8.38
C GLN A 25 14.19 -10.28 7.62
N GLN A 26 13.01 -10.63 7.06
CA GLN A 26 12.15 -9.65 6.39
C GLN A 26 11.68 -8.57 7.39
N THR A 27 11.64 -7.32 6.93
CA THR A 27 11.06 -6.23 7.73
C THR A 27 9.54 -6.36 7.81
N PRO A 28 8.87 -5.72 8.79
CA PRO A 28 7.41 -5.69 8.83
C PRO A 28 6.78 -5.19 7.53
N ALA A 29 7.37 -4.19 6.87
CA ALA A 29 6.92 -3.70 5.58
C ALA A 29 7.05 -4.74 4.47
N GLN A 30 8.16 -5.49 4.43
CA GLN A 30 8.36 -6.58 3.48
C GLN A 30 7.38 -7.74 3.70
N LEU A 31 7.07 -8.08 4.95
CA LEU A 31 6.07 -9.09 5.29
C LEU A 31 4.67 -8.66 4.82
N ALA A 32 4.28 -7.41 5.12
CA ALA A 32 3.01 -6.86 4.68
C ALA A 32 2.90 -6.81 3.14
N PHE A 33 3.98 -6.41 2.45
CA PHE A 33 4.02 -6.41 0.99
C PHE A 33 3.96 -7.83 0.40
N ALA A 34 4.65 -8.79 1.01
CA ALA A 34 4.54 -10.20 0.62
C ALA A 34 3.11 -10.73 0.77
N ARG A 35 2.40 -10.29 1.82
CA ARG A 35 1.00 -10.64 2.04
C ARG A 35 0.11 -10.08 0.92
N LEU A 36 0.28 -8.81 0.53
CA LEU A 36 -0.46 -8.21 -0.58
C LEU A 36 -0.17 -8.90 -1.92
N LYS A 37 1.05 -9.39 -2.15
CA LYS A 37 1.37 -10.15 -3.37
C LYS A 37 0.54 -11.42 -3.53
N THR A 38 0.01 -12.01 -2.46
CA THR A 38 -0.87 -13.18 -2.55
C THR A 38 -2.21 -12.86 -3.22
N LEU A 39 -2.58 -11.57 -3.28
CA LEU A 39 -3.76 -11.09 -3.99
C LEU A 39 -3.53 -10.91 -5.50
N ALA A 40 -2.31 -11.12 -6.01
CA ALA A 40 -2.06 -10.99 -7.45
C ALA A 40 -3.04 -11.84 -8.27
N GLY A 41 -3.65 -11.21 -9.28
CA GLY A 41 -4.68 -11.82 -10.13
C GLY A 41 -5.84 -10.88 -10.41
N THR A 42 -6.89 -11.43 -10.99
CA THR A 42 -8.13 -10.71 -11.31
C THR A 42 -9.24 -11.16 -10.37
N TRP A 43 -10.04 -10.19 -9.95
CA TRP A 43 -11.10 -10.35 -8.98
C TRP A 43 -12.37 -9.70 -9.51
N LYS A 44 -13.52 -10.24 -9.14
CA LYS A 44 -14.84 -9.70 -9.47
C LYS A 44 -15.69 -9.64 -8.22
N GLY A 45 -16.53 -8.63 -8.15
CA GLY A 45 -17.40 -8.46 -7.01
C GLY A 45 -18.27 -7.24 -7.11
N GLU A 46 -18.66 -6.73 -5.96
CA GLU A 46 -19.58 -5.62 -5.82
C GLU A 46 -18.99 -4.54 -4.92
N ALA A 47 -19.00 -3.31 -5.39
CA ALA A 47 -18.67 -2.13 -4.58
C ALA A 47 -19.97 -1.54 -4.02
N ALA A 48 -20.05 -1.41 -2.69
CA ALA A 48 -21.11 -0.73 -1.97
C ALA A 48 -20.63 0.64 -1.47
N MET A 49 -21.21 1.73 -1.97
CA MET A 49 -20.82 3.12 -1.67
C MET A 49 -21.83 3.85 -0.77
N GLY A 50 -22.72 3.10 -0.12
CA GLY A 50 -23.79 3.61 0.76
C GLY A 50 -25.09 2.84 0.59
N PRO A 51 -26.15 3.20 1.35
CA PRO A 51 -27.42 2.50 1.29
C PRO A 51 -28.01 2.47 -0.12
N GLY A 52 -28.14 1.27 -0.71
CA GLY A 52 -28.73 1.06 -2.04
C GLY A 52 -27.82 1.42 -3.22
N MET A 53 -26.61 1.90 -3.00
CA MET A 53 -25.64 2.18 -4.07
C MET A 53 -24.64 1.04 -4.19
N LYS A 54 -24.91 0.13 -5.10
CA LYS A 54 -24.06 -1.02 -5.41
C LYS A 54 -23.75 -1.07 -6.90
N ALA A 55 -22.51 -1.40 -7.22
CA ALA A 55 -22.06 -1.54 -8.60
C ALA A 55 -21.13 -2.75 -8.74
N PRO A 56 -21.30 -3.56 -9.80
CA PRO A 56 -20.37 -4.64 -10.09
C PRO A 56 -19.02 -4.05 -10.53
N VAL A 57 -17.92 -4.61 -9.98
CA VAL A 57 -16.58 -4.17 -10.26
C VAL A 57 -15.65 -5.33 -10.58
N ARG A 58 -14.63 -5.03 -11.37
CA ARG A 58 -13.47 -5.89 -11.60
C ARG A 58 -12.23 -5.19 -11.02
N VAL A 59 -11.47 -5.92 -10.22
CA VAL A 59 -10.20 -5.47 -9.66
C VAL A 59 -9.08 -6.33 -10.20
N SER A 60 -7.96 -5.72 -10.57
CA SER A 60 -6.74 -6.42 -10.91
C SER A 60 -5.59 -5.99 -10.01
N LEU A 61 -4.85 -6.97 -9.48
CA LEU A 61 -3.59 -6.74 -8.78
C LEU A 61 -2.46 -7.43 -9.58
N ARG A 62 -1.55 -6.65 -10.12
CA ARG A 62 -0.45 -7.14 -10.93
C ARG A 62 0.90 -6.80 -10.31
N VAL A 63 1.66 -7.84 -9.94
CA VAL A 63 3.05 -7.65 -9.52
C VAL A 63 3.87 -7.17 -10.73
N THR A 64 4.62 -6.10 -10.56
CA THR A 64 5.37 -5.43 -11.62
C THR A 64 6.76 -4.99 -11.14
N SER A 65 7.54 -4.34 -11.99
CA SER A 65 8.88 -3.81 -11.66
C SER A 65 9.80 -4.87 -11.04
N GLY A 66 9.85 -6.08 -11.63
CA GLY A 66 10.67 -7.16 -11.09
C GLY A 66 10.27 -7.65 -9.70
N GLY A 67 9.02 -7.44 -9.31
CA GLY A 67 8.51 -7.79 -7.97
C GLY A 67 8.59 -6.68 -6.93
N ALA A 68 9.01 -5.47 -7.32
CA ALA A 68 9.16 -4.33 -6.42
C ALA A 68 7.88 -3.53 -6.20
N ALA A 69 6.86 -3.70 -7.06
CA ALA A 69 5.59 -2.99 -6.95
C ALA A 69 4.40 -3.88 -7.30
N ILE A 70 3.22 -3.51 -6.83
CA ILE A 70 1.93 -4.05 -7.27
C ILE A 70 1.15 -2.89 -7.87
N LEU A 71 0.68 -3.07 -9.10
CA LEU A 71 -0.32 -2.21 -9.72
C LEU A 71 -1.69 -2.77 -9.36
N HIS A 72 -2.52 -1.95 -8.77
CA HIS A 72 -3.92 -2.22 -8.47
C HIS A 72 -4.78 -1.31 -9.32
N GLU A 73 -5.71 -1.89 -10.05
CA GLU A 73 -6.65 -1.21 -10.95
C GLU A 73 -8.06 -1.68 -10.62
N MET A 74 -9.01 -0.76 -10.56
CA MET A 74 -10.41 -1.04 -10.31
C MET A 74 -11.25 -0.44 -11.42
N VAL A 75 -12.08 -1.26 -12.05
CA VAL A 75 -12.95 -0.82 -13.15
C VAL A 75 -14.37 -1.34 -12.94
N PRO A 76 -15.41 -0.62 -13.36
CA PRO A 76 -16.76 -1.16 -13.44
C PRO A 76 -16.79 -2.43 -14.30
N GLU A 77 -17.51 -3.47 -13.87
CA GLU A 77 -17.65 -4.68 -14.70
C GLU A 77 -18.44 -4.36 -15.98
N GLY A 78 -17.96 -4.91 -17.11
CA GLY A 78 -18.56 -4.67 -18.43
C GLY A 78 -18.08 -3.41 -19.13
N ARG A 79 -17.13 -2.68 -18.53
CA ARG A 79 -16.50 -1.55 -19.20
C ARG A 79 -15.72 -2.00 -20.43
N SER A 80 -15.75 -1.17 -21.48
CA SER A 80 -14.94 -1.36 -22.67
C SER A 80 -13.45 -1.20 -22.37
N ASP A 81 -12.62 -2.08 -22.92
CA ASP A 81 -11.15 -1.91 -22.88
C ASP A 81 -10.66 -0.91 -23.96
N ASP A 82 -11.57 -0.09 -24.55
CA ASP A 82 -11.25 0.92 -25.55
C ASP A 82 -10.56 2.14 -24.89
N PRO A 83 -9.27 2.38 -25.15
CA PRO A 83 -8.53 3.47 -24.52
C PRO A 83 -8.97 4.87 -24.98
N SER A 84 -9.87 4.99 -25.96
CA SER A 84 -10.44 6.26 -26.38
C SER A 84 -11.61 6.72 -25.48
N ILE A 85 -12.17 5.81 -24.68
CA ILE A 85 -13.17 6.14 -23.67
C ILE A 85 -12.41 6.66 -22.46
N GLY A 86 -12.40 7.98 -22.26
CA GLY A 86 -11.73 8.63 -21.14
C GLY A 86 -12.15 8.03 -19.81
N ASP A 87 -11.17 7.64 -19.01
CA ASP A 87 -11.35 6.77 -17.88
C ASP A 87 -10.96 7.45 -16.57
N ASP A 88 -11.94 7.53 -15.66
CA ASP A 88 -11.72 7.85 -14.24
C ASP A 88 -11.30 6.62 -13.42
N ASP A 89 -10.71 5.61 -14.07
CA ASP A 89 -10.35 4.39 -13.37
C ASP A 89 -9.24 4.68 -12.36
N PRO A 90 -9.50 4.41 -11.08
CA PRO A 90 -8.49 4.61 -10.07
C PRO A 90 -7.35 3.62 -10.24
N VAL A 91 -6.13 4.13 -10.22
CA VAL A 91 -4.90 3.36 -10.24
C VAL A 91 -4.17 3.53 -8.92
N THR A 92 -3.75 2.43 -8.33
CA THR A 92 -3.01 2.45 -7.07
C THR A 92 -1.69 1.68 -7.21
N MET A 93 -0.61 2.29 -6.75
CA MET A 93 0.69 1.63 -6.64
C MET A 93 0.98 1.27 -5.20
N LEU A 94 1.29 0.00 -4.96
CA LEU A 94 1.72 -0.54 -3.67
C LEU A 94 3.19 -0.94 -3.77
N TYR A 95 4.02 -0.52 -2.83
CA TYR A 95 5.47 -0.75 -2.86
C TYR A 95 6.09 -0.61 -1.46
N VAL A 96 7.35 -1.01 -1.32
CA VAL A 96 8.13 -0.77 -0.11
C VAL A 96 9.13 0.34 -0.39
N ASP A 97 9.11 1.38 0.43
CA ASP A 97 10.08 2.47 0.45
C ASP A 97 10.85 2.42 1.77
N SER A 98 12.11 2.01 1.69
CA SER A 98 12.97 1.79 2.85
C SER A 98 12.34 0.76 3.82
N ASP A 99 11.89 1.20 4.98
CA ASP A 99 11.23 0.35 5.99
C ASP A 99 9.71 0.55 6.05
N ARG A 100 9.11 1.24 5.05
CA ARG A 100 7.68 1.54 5.03
C ARG A 100 6.97 0.84 3.89
N LEU A 101 5.85 0.22 4.17
CA LEU A 101 4.89 -0.16 3.14
C LEU A 101 4.14 1.09 2.69
N MET A 102 4.12 1.35 1.41
CA MET A 102 3.55 2.55 0.82
C MET A 102 2.44 2.21 -0.15
N LEU A 103 1.45 3.10 -0.20
CA LEU A 103 0.41 3.16 -1.20
C LEU A 103 0.39 4.57 -1.79
N THR A 104 0.37 4.68 -3.12
CA THR A 104 0.07 5.93 -3.83
C THR A 104 -1.15 5.72 -4.70
N HIS A 105 -2.20 6.49 -4.45
CA HIS A 105 -3.46 6.39 -5.18
C HIS A 105 -3.57 7.52 -6.21
N TYR A 106 -4.10 7.19 -7.39
CA TYR A 106 -4.38 8.12 -8.49
C TYR A 106 -5.85 7.97 -8.84
N CYS A 107 -6.60 9.04 -8.65
CA CYS A 107 -8.02 9.08 -8.96
C CYS A 107 -8.35 10.42 -9.59
N ASP A 108 -9.18 10.42 -10.63
CA ASP A 108 -9.57 11.67 -11.30
C ASP A 108 -10.43 12.56 -10.40
N SER A 109 -11.28 11.99 -9.57
CA SER A 109 -12.21 12.74 -8.70
C SER A 109 -11.52 13.80 -7.85
N GLY A 110 -10.39 13.46 -7.22
CA GLY A 110 -9.61 14.40 -6.40
C GLY A 110 -8.54 15.14 -7.17
N LYS A 111 -8.18 14.70 -8.39
CA LYS A 111 -7.07 15.24 -9.22
C LYS A 111 -5.76 15.41 -8.44
N ASN A 112 -5.56 14.56 -7.45
CA ASN A 112 -4.40 14.55 -6.56
C ASN A 112 -3.83 13.15 -6.40
N ARG A 113 -2.78 13.05 -5.61
CA ARG A 113 -2.07 11.79 -5.37
C ARG A 113 -1.86 11.63 -3.86
N PRO A 114 -2.86 11.12 -3.13
CA PRO A 114 -2.68 10.75 -1.73
C PRO A 114 -1.67 9.61 -1.61
N ARG A 115 -0.75 9.77 -0.64
CA ARG A 115 0.18 8.73 -0.23
C ARG A 115 -0.19 8.24 1.16
N MET A 116 -0.11 6.94 1.37
CA MET A 116 -0.48 6.30 2.62
C MET A 116 0.63 5.36 3.08
N VAL A 117 0.71 5.16 4.39
CA VAL A 117 1.63 4.19 5.02
C VAL A 117 0.82 3.00 5.51
N GLY A 118 1.28 1.81 5.14
CA GLY A 118 0.62 0.54 5.45
C GLY A 118 1.23 -0.20 6.63
N LYS A 119 0.39 -0.96 7.31
CA LYS A 119 0.76 -1.90 8.37
C LYS A 119 -0.01 -3.21 8.22
N LEU A 120 0.63 -4.32 8.57
CA LEU A 120 -0.01 -5.63 8.65
C LEU A 120 -0.57 -5.82 10.06
N SER A 121 -1.80 -6.32 10.16
CA SER A 121 -2.39 -6.72 11.44
C SER A 121 -1.61 -7.89 12.09
N PRO A 122 -1.68 -8.05 13.42
CA PRO A 122 -0.96 -9.12 14.12
C PRO A 122 -1.33 -10.53 13.66
N ASP A 123 -2.57 -10.75 13.23
CA ASP A 123 -3.06 -12.02 12.70
C ASP A 123 -2.68 -12.26 11.23
N GLY A 124 -2.07 -11.25 10.57
CA GLY A 124 -1.62 -11.33 9.19
C GLY A 124 -2.72 -11.31 8.13
N ASN A 125 -3.97 -11.03 8.50
CA ASN A 125 -5.11 -11.10 7.59
C ASN A 125 -5.54 -9.74 7.05
N LYS A 126 -5.04 -8.65 7.62
CA LYS A 126 -5.43 -7.29 7.24
C LYS A 126 -4.21 -6.42 6.98
N VAL A 127 -4.23 -5.67 5.88
CA VAL A 127 -3.27 -4.60 5.61
C VAL A 127 -4.03 -3.28 5.58
N GLU A 128 -3.71 -2.41 6.52
CA GLU A 128 -4.34 -1.08 6.67
C GLU A 128 -3.37 -0.01 6.21
N PHE A 129 -3.86 0.96 5.44
CA PHE A 129 -3.13 2.12 4.95
C PHE A 129 -3.79 3.38 5.46
N ASP A 130 -3.05 4.20 6.19
CA ASP A 130 -3.49 5.50 6.69
C ASP A 130 -2.78 6.62 5.94
N ILE A 131 -3.46 7.75 5.77
CA ILE A 131 -2.94 8.91 5.04
C ILE A 131 -1.59 9.37 5.63
N LEU A 132 -0.64 9.61 4.75
CA LEU A 132 0.64 10.24 5.07
C LEU A 132 0.64 11.70 4.61
N ASP A 133 0.32 11.92 3.36
CA ASP A 133 0.21 13.25 2.74
C ASP A 133 -0.58 13.19 1.42
N VAL A 134 -0.87 14.37 0.87
CA VAL A 134 -1.54 14.53 -0.41
C VAL A 134 -0.68 15.43 -1.30
N SER A 135 -0.26 14.92 -2.45
CA SER A 135 0.43 15.71 -3.47
C SER A 135 -0.57 16.21 -4.51
N GLY A 136 -0.54 17.51 -4.81
CA GLY A 136 -1.48 18.19 -5.68
C GLY A 136 -2.54 18.97 -4.90
N SER A 137 -3.65 19.34 -5.57
CA SER A 137 -4.76 20.05 -4.93
C SER A 137 -5.55 19.12 -4.02
N ASN A 138 -6.01 19.61 -2.89
CA ASN A 138 -6.97 18.95 -2.00
C ASN A 138 -8.35 19.63 -2.02
N ALA A 139 -8.60 20.48 -3.02
CA ALA A 139 -9.85 21.26 -3.10
C ALA A 139 -11.10 20.39 -3.26
N ASP A 140 -10.95 19.22 -3.88
CA ASP A 140 -12.04 18.27 -4.12
C ASP A 140 -12.01 17.06 -3.15
N GLY A 141 -11.15 17.12 -2.11
CA GLY A 141 -10.95 16.02 -1.17
C GLY A 141 -9.92 14.99 -1.65
N HIS A 142 -9.81 13.87 -0.93
CA HIS A 142 -8.81 12.84 -1.24
C HIS A 142 -9.17 11.45 -0.70
N MET A 143 -8.59 10.42 -1.28
CA MET A 143 -8.60 9.10 -0.67
C MET A 143 -7.76 9.12 0.62
N HIS A 144 -8.36 8.76 1.75
CA HIS A 144 -7.81 8.97 3.09
C HIS A 144 -7.32 7.67 3.74
N GLN A 145 -7.98 6.57 3.47
CA GLN A 145 -7.65 5.26 4.05
C GLN A 145 -7.99 4.14 3.06
N ALA A 146 -7.21 3.06 3.11
CA ALA A 146 -7.51 1.83 2.41
C ALA A 146 -7.23 0.63 3.33
N VAL A 147 -8.11 -0.38 3.30
CA VAL A 147 -7.95 -1.60 4.08
C VAL A 147 -8.18 -2.80 3.18
N PHE A 148 -7.20 -3.70 3.10
CA PHE A 148 -7.30 -4.98 2.41
C PHE A 148 -7.46 -6.08 3.45
N THR A 149 -8.60 -6.77 3.47
CA THR A 149 -8.84 -7.90 4.38
C THR A 149 -8.83 -9.21 3.59
N ILE A 150 -7.83 -10.05 3.83
CA ILE A 150 -7.62 -11.32 3.14
C ILE A 150 -8.35 -12.41 3.90
N ILE A 151 -9.44 -12.90 3.35
CA ILE A 151 -10.27 -13.94 3.96
C ILE A 151 -9.67 -15.32 3.67
N ASP A 152 -9.42 -15.60 2.38
CA ASP A 152 -8.74 -16.82 1.94
C ASP A 152 -8.04 -16.61 0.58
N ALA A 153 -7.61 -17.67 -0.09
CA ALA A 153 -6.91 -17.59 -1.37
C ALA A 153 -7.81 -17.09 -2.53
N ASN A 154 -9.13 -17.13 -2.36
CA ASN A 154 -10.13 -16.83 -3.40
C ASN A 154 -11.10 -15.73 -2.99
N HIS A 155 -10.93 -15.14 -1.80
CA HIS A 155 -11.84 -14.14 -1.27
C HIS A 155 -11.08 -13.08 -0.44
N HIS A 156 -11.29 -11.82 -0.76
CA HIS A 156 -10.82 -10.69 0.05
C HIS A 156 -11.82 -9.53 -0.05
N THR A 157 -11.72 -8.59 0.88
CA THR A 157 -12.46 -7.34 0.81
C THR A 157 -11.53 -6.15 0.80
N GLU A 158 -12.00 -5.06 0.22
CA GLU A 158 -11.33 -3.76 0.24
C GLU A 158 -12.29 -2.72 0.79
N ASP A 159 -11.84 -1.96 1.79
CA ASP A 159 -12.56 -0.81 2.33
C ASP A 159 -11.77 0.46 2.01
N TRP A 160 -12.40 1.40 1.33
CA TRP A 160 -11.82 2.66 0.92
C TRP A 160 -12.57 3.81 1.56
N THR A 161 -11.85 4.74 2.19
CA THR A 161 -12.42 5.94 2.79
C THR A 161 -11.95 7.16 2.02
N TYR A 162 -12.89 7.88 1.43
CA TYR A 162 -12.68 9.18 0.82
C TYR A 162 -13.03 10.27 1.82
N MET A 163 -12.19 11.29 1.94
CA MET A 163 -12.40 12.47 2.77
C MET A 163 -12.74 13.64 1.89
N SER A 164 -13.93 14.21 2.06
CA SER A 164 -14.37 15.40 1.35
C SER A 164 -13.66 16.66 1.86
N PRO A 165 -13.73 17.80 1.14
CA PRO A 165 -13.09 19.07 1.57
C PRO A 165 -13.58 19.60 2.91
N ASP A 166 -14.77 19.21 3.36
CA ASP A 166 -15.38 19.56 4.65
C ASP A 166 -15.18 18.47 5.72
N ASP A 167 -14.14 17.64 5.56
CA ASP A 167 -13.73 16.57 6.47
C ASP A 167 -14.81 15.52 6.76
N LYS A 168 -15.69 15.27 5.80
CA LYS A 168 -16.70 14.22 5.92
C LYS A 168 -16.24 12.94 5.20
N PRO A 169 -16.17 11.81 5.91
CA PRO A 169 -15.80 10.54 5.29
C PRO A 169 -16.96 9.94 4.49
N THR A 170 -16.61 9.39 3.33
CA THR A 170 -17.46 8.49 2.55
C THR A 170 -16.74 7.18 2.40
N GLN A 171 -17.41 6.07 2.63
CA GLN A 171 -16.82 4.73 2.59
C GLN A 171 -17.37 3.92 1.42
N ALA A 172 -16.48 3.21 0.76
CA ALA A 172 -16.81 2.15 -0.20
C ALA A 172 -16.31 0.83 0.37
N HIS A 173 -17.20 -0.17 0.41
CA HIS A 173 -16.86 -1.55 0.75
C HIS A 173 -16.96 -2.40 -0.51
N ILE A 174 -15.93 -3.19 -0.78
CA ILE A 174 -15.84 -4.01 -1.99
C ILE A 174 -15.60 -5.46 -1.57
N ASP A 175 -16.52 -6.33 -1.92
CA ASP A 175 -16.42 -7.77 -1.68
C ASP A 175 -16.01 -8.47 -2.98
N LEU A 176 -14.89 -9.20 -2.95
CA LEU A 176 -14.16 -9.66 -4.14
C LEU A 176 -13.86 -11.15 -4.10
N ALA A 177 -14.40 -11.88 -5.09
CA ALA A 177 -14.05 -13.27 -5.36
C ALA A 177 -13.04 -13.36 -6.52
N ARG A 178 -12.10 -14.32 -6.47
CA ARG A 178 -11.12 -14.54 -7.53
C ARG A 178 -11.79 -14.93 -8.83
N ALA A 179 -11.52 -14.23 -9.91
CA ALA A 179 -12.01 -14.58 -11.24
C ALA A 179 -11.35 -15.89 -11.71
N ARG A 180 -12.15 -16.76 -12.32
CA ARG A 180 -11.72 -18.04 -12.91
C ARG A 180 -11.35 -17.86 -14.35
#